data_594979a8f05824b4f05facb3c1477319
#
_entry.id   594979a8f05824b4f05facb3c1477319
#
_cell.length_a   1.000
_cell.length_b   1.000
_cell.length_c   1.000
_cell.angle_alpha   90.00
_cell.angle_beta   90.00
_cell.angle_gamma   90.00
#
_symmetry.space_group_name_H-M   'P 1'
#
loop_
_entity.id
_entity.type
_entity.pdbx_description
1 polymer ?
#
loop_
_entity_poly.entity_id
_entity_poly.type
_entity_poly.pdbx_seq_one_letter_code
_entity_poly.pdbx_strand_id
1 'polypeptide(L)'
;SKKPAKLIWSDAHEKLYKQLFNKLIEINNKIKIESYLLNYNKRNLMKFIKDLPLSDSTKESFLFMVARYLELNKPNDTSITDFKNAGYKFKTTRQDKEGENQLDTKEKNNYQTLLYFEELLKQKTIESTKDKAVYYGYFLTALLTLQPPLRTDFYTSCKFSDGKGIHDGGNYLVIQKTKDFTRLFYKVGNDKVSNSKYYKTKTNLDVIEIKNKELINIILKSYEMYKRAYIFENNNGQPLKPDTLLQYLKTYTNIKGLTVNMMRSIYITTQYNKRISYKEKENLAHQMRHSVLTASKNYFKLTEDDKPFDINEEIEQLKKEIELLKIENNKLKVENENIKQLNEPDINSSEFKKKRRDIILYANKKGTTIKDSTLEKYNIKFDETTKKYS
;
A
#
# COMPACT_ATOMS: atom_id res chain seq x y z
N SER A 1 -19.44 21.68 -22.04
CA SER A 1 -19.82 20.26 -22.20
C SER A 1 -18.54 19.44 -22.39
N LYS A 2 -18.23 18.53 -21.45
CA LYS A 2 -17.14 17.58 -21.63
C LYS A 2 -17.49 16.65 -22.79
N LYS A 3 -16.61 16.58 -23.81
CA LYS A 3 -16.75 15.58 -24.88
C LYS A 3 -16.83 14.20 -24.23
N PRO A 4 -17.81 13.32 -24.62
CA PRO A 4 -17.88 11.98 -24.09
C PRO A 4 -16.57 11.25 -24.37
N ALA A 5 -16.07 10.53 -23.37
CA ALA A 5 -14.86 9.73 -23.53
C ALA A 5 -15.06 8.77 -24.70
N LYS A 6 -14.10 8.78 -25.65
CA LYS A 6 -14.16 7.91 -26.84
C LYS A 6 -14.26 6.46 -26.38
N LEU A 7 -15.35 5.82 -26.77
CA LEU A 7 -15.60 4.39 -26.52
C LEU A 7 -14.50 3.58 -27.23
N ILE A 8 -13.65 2.87 -26.49
CA ILE A 8 -12.52 2.11 -27.04
C ILE A 8 -12.77 0.62 -26.80
N TRP A 9 -12.60 -0.18 -27.83
CA TRP A 9 -12.47 -1.65 -27.75
C TRP A 9 -11.01 -1.99 -27.45
N SER A 10 -10.75 -2.67 -26.34
CA SER A 10 -9.39 -3.00 -25.91
C SER A 10 -9.06 -4.48 -26.20
N ASP A 11 -7.77 -4.83 -26.21
CA ASP A 11 -7.30 -6.22 -26.32
C ASP A 11 -7.90 -7.13 -25.24
N ALA A 12 -8.16 -6.59 -24.05
CA ALA A 12 -8.85 -7.33 -22.99
C ALA A 12 -10.31 -7.67 -23.37
N HIS A 13 -11.02 -6.74 -24.00
CA HIS A 13 -12.38 -7.00 -24.51
C HIS A 13 -12.34 -8.03 -25.64
N GLU A 14 -11.38 -7.95 -26.54
CA GLU A 14 -11.21 -8.91 -27.64
C GLU A 14 -10.92 -10.33 -27.12
N LYS A 15 -10.09 -10.45 -26.09
CA LYS A 15 -9.81 -11.73 -25.43
C LYS A 15 -11.08 -12.33 -24.80
N LEU A 16 -11.85 -11.52 -24.05
CA LEU A 16 -13.10 -11.96 -23.44
C LEU A 16 -14.14 -12.35 -24.49
N TYR A 17 -14.22 -11.59 -25.55
CA TYR A 17 -15.10 -11.90 -26.69
C TYR A 17 -14.80 -13.28 -27.29
N LYS A 18 -13.52 -13.55 -27.57
CA LYS A 18 -13.07 -14.86 -28.10
C LYS A 18 -13.36 -15.99 -27.11
N GLN A 19 -13.15 -15.77 -25.82
CA GLN A 19 -13.45 -16.77 -24.79
C GLN A 19 -14.95 -17.10 -24.71
N LEU A 20 -15.80 -16.09 -24.68
CA LEU A 20 -17.26 -16.29 -24.67
C LEU A 20 -17.72 -16.98 -25.96
N PHE A 21 -17.16 -16.57 -27.08
CA PHE A 21 -17.49 -17.14 -28.39
C PHE A 21 -17.12 -18.62 -28.48
N ASN A 22 -15.95 -19.02 -28.03
CA ASN A 22 -15.54 -20.42 -27.97
C ASN A 22 -16.51 -21.26 -27.13
N LYS A 23 -17.01 -20.74 -26.01
CA LYS A 23 -18.04 -21.40 -25.19
C LYS A 23 -19.38 -21.54 -25.90
N LEU A 24 -19.72 -20.56 -26.71
CA LEU A 24 -20.96 -20.63 -27.52
C LEU A 24 -20.82 -21.65 -28.65
N ILE A 25 -19.68 -21.75 -29.33
CA ILE A 25 -19.41 -22.74 -30.36
C ILE A 25 -19.38 -24.17 -29.82
N GLU A 26 -18.84 -24.39 -28.62
CA GLU A 26 -18.86 -25.70 -27.96
C GLU A 26 -20.31 -26.28 -27.87
N ILE A 27 -21.31 -25.41 -27.80
CA ILE A 27 -22.73 -25.80 -27.71
C ILE A 27 -23.37 -25.88 -29.08
N ASN A 28 -23.01 -25.02 -30.01
CA ASN A 28 -23.58 -24.99 -31.35
C ASN A 28 -22.53 -24.51 -32.39
N ASN A 29 -21.99 -25.46 -33.12
CA ASN A 29 -20.96 -25.23 -34.15
C ASN A 29 -21.39 -24.42 -35.37
N LYS A 30 -22.72 -24.13 -35.51
CA LYS A 30 -23.28 -23.32 -36.61
C LYS A 30 -23.30 -21.82 -36.30
N ILE A 31 -22.88 -21.40 -35.11
CA ILE A 31 -22.92 -20.00 -34.70
C ILE A 31 -21.82 -19.22 -35.40
N LYS A 32 -22.19 -18.15 -36.14
CA LYS A 32 -21.26 -17.17 -36.72
C LYS A 32 -21.09 -15.99 -35.74
N ILE A 33 -19.83 -15.61 -35.45
CA ILE A 33 -19.45 -14.63 -34.43
C ILE A 33 -20.22 -13.31 -34.54
N GLU A 34 -20.13 -12.69 -35.72
CA GLU A 34 -20.58 -11.31 -35.92
C GLU A 34 -22.11 -11.12 -35.88
N SER A 35 -22.85 -12.16 -36.28
CA SER A 35 -24.31 -12.13 -36.23
C SER A 35 -24.88 -12.49 -34.87
N TYR A 36 -24.14 -13.22 -34.05
CA TYR A 36 -24.68 -13.79 -32.81
C TYR A 36 -24.93 -12.74 -31.72
N LEU A 37 -23.95 -11.88 -31.43
CA LEU A 37 -24.09 -10.81 -30.40
C LEU A 37 -25.04 -9.70 -30.85
N LEU A 38 -25.19 -9.48 -32.16
CA LEU A 38 -26.05 -8.44 -32.72
C LEU A 38 -27.47 -8.89 -32.94
N ASN A 39 -27.68 -10.15 -33.32
CA ASN A 39 -28.99 -10.69 -33.77
C ASN A 39 -29.58 -11.74 -32.85
N TYR A 40 -28.84 -12.14 -31.82
CA TYR A 40 -29.28 -13.18 -30.90
C TYR A 40 -30.37 -12.69 -29.93
N ASN A 41 -31.19 -13.63 -29.45
CA ASN A 41 -32.12 -13.35 -28.36
C ASN A 41 -31.33 -13.03 -27.09
N LYS A 42 -31.27 -11.75 -26.72
CA LYS A 42 -30.43 -11.21 -25.65
C LYS A 42 -30.77 -11.78 -24.28
N ARG A 43 -32.05 -12.16 -24.05
CA ARG A 43 -32.45 -12.86 -22.81
C ARG A 43 -31.81 -14.23 -22.71
N ASN A 44 -31.76 -14.97 -23.83
CA ASN A 44 -31.12 -16.28 -23.86
C ASN A 44 -29.59 -16.18 -23.69
N LEU A 45 -28.94 -15.20 -24.31
CA LEU A 45 -27.49 -14.95 -24.12
C LEU A 45 -27.18 -14.60 -22.66
N MET A 46 -27.97 -13.74 -22.05
CA MET A 46 -27.82 -13.38 -20.65
C MET A 46 -28.02 -14.58 -19.72
N LYS A 47 -29.05 -15.38 -19.97
CA LYS A 47 -29.28 -16.63 -19.22
C LYS A 47 -28.14 -17.59 -19.40
N PHE A 48 -27.69 -17.80 -20.64
CA PHE A 48 -26.51 -18.63 -20.94
C PHE A 48 -25.28 -18.23 -20.15
N ILE A 49 -24.90 -16.94 -20.14
CA ILE A 49 -23.74 -16.44 -19.37
C ILE A 49 -23.93 -16.71 -17.88
N LYS A 50 -25.12 -16.51 -17.33
CA LYS A 50 -25.42 -16.78 -15.92
C LYS A 50 -25.30 -18.25 -15.54
N ASP A 51 -25.70 -19.14 -16.43
CA ASP A 51 -25.76 -20.59 -16.22
C ASP A 51 -24.38 -21.27 -16.47
N LEU A 52 -23.40 -20.57 -17.06
CA LEU A 52 -22.07 -21.13 -17.28
C LEU A 52 -21.41 -21.58 -15.94
N PRO A 53 -20.75 -22.73 -15.91
CA PRO A 53 -20.02 -23.21 -14.73
C PRO A 53 -18.67 -22.44 -14.56
N LEU A 54 -18.76 -21.12 -14.46
CA LEU A 54 -17.62 -20.21 -14.34
C LEU A 54 -17.75 -19.36 -13.08
N SER A 55 -16.64 -18.79 -12.64
CA SER A 55 -16.65 -17.87 -11.50
C SER A 55 -17.51 -16.62 -11.76
N ASP A 56 -18.11 -16.08 -10.71
CA ASP A 56 -18.93 -14.86 -10.78
C ASP A 56 -18.16 -13.70 -11.41
N SER A 57 -16.85 -13.57 -11.15
CA SER A 57 -15.98 -12.57 -11.77
C SER A 57 -15.86 -12.75 -13.30
N THR A 58 -15.81 -13.98 -13.78
CA THR A 58 -15.78 -14.25 -15.23
C THR A 58 -17.13 -13.94 -15.88
N LYS A 59 -18.24 -14.33 -15.23
CA LYS A 59 -19.60 -13.99 -15.69
C LYS A 59 -19.83 -12.49 -15.72
N GLU A 60 -19.42 -11.76 -14.67
CA GLU A 60 -19.39 -10.29 -14.62
C GLU A 60 -18.66 -9.71 -15.82
N SER A 61 -17.43 -10.19 -16.07
CA SER A 61 -16.60 -9.71 -17.18
C SER A 61 -17.25 -9.94 -18.55
N PHE A 62 -17.88 -11.09 -18.77
CA PHE A 62 -18.63 -11.37 -20.02
C PHE A 62 -19.83 -10.45 -20.18
N LEU A 63 -20.60 -10.20 -19.14
CA LEU A 63 -21.76 -9.30 -19.19
C LEU A 63 -21.38 -7.87 -19.54
N PHE A 64 -20.33 -7.34 -18.91
CA PHE A 64 -19.80 -6.00 -19.23
C PHE A 64 -19.17 -5.93 -20.64
N MET A 65 -18.52 -7.00 -21.09
CA MET A 65 -17.98 -7.07 -22.44
C MET A 65 -19.10 -7.05 -23.50
N VAL A 66 -20.18 -7.81 -23.28
CA VAL A 66 -21.36 -7.79 -24.18
C VAL A 66 -22.00 -6.41 -24.18
N ALA A 67 -22.22 -5.79 -23.01
CA ALA A 67 -22.73 -4.43 -22.94
C ALA A 67 -21.84 -3.45 -23.71
N ARG A 68 -20.53 -3.58 -23.60
CA ARG A 68 -19.56 -2.74 -24.30
C ARG A 68 -19.59 -2.96 -25.82
N TYR A 69 -19.72 -4.21 -26.25
CA TYR A 69 -19.84 -4.54 -27.66
C TYR A 69 -21.10 -3.90 -28.27
N LEU A 70 -22.24 -3.98 -27.57
CA LEU A 70 -23.48 -3.36 -27.99
C LEU A 70 -23.40 -1.83 -28.03
N GLU A 71 -22.78 -1.19 -27.03
CA GLU A 71 -22.56 0.27 -27.04
C GLU A 71 -21.80 0.76 -28.28
N LEU A 72 -20.84 -0.03 -28.77
CA LEU A 72 -20.04 0.33 -29.93
C LEU A 72 -20.78 0.08 -31.25
N ASN A 73 -21.58 -0.99 -31.34
CA ASN A 73 -22.18 -1.42 -32.60
C ASN A 73 -23.68 -1.10 -32.71
N LYS A 74 -24.38 -0.97 -31.59
CA LYS A 74 -25.82 -0.64 -31.47
C LYS A 74 -26.08 0.26 -30.25
N PRO A 75 -25.66 1.51 -30.27
CA PRO A 75 -25.66 2.37 -29.05
C PRO A 75 -27.06 2.65 -28.47
N ASN A 76 -28.11 2.49 -29.29
CA ASN A 76 -29.49 2.67 -28.85
C ASN A 76 -30.17 1.39 -28.38
N ASP A 77 -29.43 0.30 -28.24
CA ASP A 77 -29.98 -0.98 -27.81
C ASP A 77 -30.31 -0.97 -26.30
N THR A 78 -31.59 -1.14 -25.99
CA THR A 78 -32.09 -1.08 -24.60
C THR A 78 -31.52 -2.18 -23.70
N SER A 79 -31.07 -3.30 -24.26
CA SER A 79 -30.47 -4.40 -23.49
C SER A 79 -29.07 -4.10 -22.95
N ILE A 80 -28.44 -3.02 -23.40
CA ILE A 80 -27.14 -2.55 -22.82
C ILE A 80 -27.30 -2.39 -21.31
N THR A 81 -28.36 -1.72 -20.89
CA THR A 81 -28.65 -1.50 -19.46
C THR A 81 -28.89 -2.80 -18.72
N ASP A 82 -29.61 -3.77 -19.33
CA ASP A 82 -29.85 -5.07 -18.72
C ASP A 82 -28.57 -5.87 -18.50
N PHE A 83 -27.65 -5.89 -19.48
CA PHE A 83 -26.36 -6.55 -19.34
C PHE A 83 -25.50 -5.88 -18.27
N LYS A 84 -25.47 -4.54 -18.20
CA LYS A 84 -24.77 -3.82 -17.15
C LYS A 84 -25.35 -4.13 -15.76
N ASN A 85 -26.66 -4.08 -15.60
CA ASN A 85 -27.31 -4.37 -14.34
C ASN A 85 -27.06 -5.82 -13.89
N ALA A 86 -27.08 -6.78 -14.81
CA ALA A 86 -26.72 -8.15 -14.51
C ALA A 86 -25.25 -8.29 -14.08
N GLY A 87 -24.33 -7.59 -14.75
CA GLY A 87 -22.92 -7.53 -14.36
C GLY A 87 -22.74 -6.90 -12.98
N TYR A 88 -23.41 -5.80 -12.70
CA TYR A 88 -23.38 -5.17 -11.36
C TYR A 88 -23.89 -6.09 -10.26
N LYS A 89 -24.92 -6.91 -10.50
CA LYS A 89 -25.39 -7.91 -9.53
C LYS A 89 -24.28 -8.88 -9.15
N PHE A 90 -23.58 -9.48 -10.11
CA PHE A 90 -22.44 -10.36 -9.83
C PHE A 90 -21.33 -9.64 -9.07
N LYS A 91 -21.04 -8.38 -9.46
CA LYS A 91 -20.07 -7.54 -8.77
C LYS A 91 -20.45 -7.29 -7.31
N THR A 92 -21.69 -6.90 -7.03
CA THR A 92 -22.17 -6.65 -5.66
C THR A 92 -22.12 -7.93 -4.83
N THR A 93 -22.68 -9.06 -5.33
CA THR A 93 -22.62 -10.34 -4.62
C THR A 93 -21.19 -10.77 -4.29
N ARG A 94 -20.25 -10.55 -5.21
CA ARG A 94 -18.84 -10.86 -4.97
C ARG A 94 -18.24 -9.90 -3.94
N GLN A 95 -18.55 -8.61 -4.02
CA GLN A 95 -18.07 -7.61 -3.06
C GLN A 95 -18.64 -7.83 -1.67
N ASP A 96 -19.87 -8.29 -1.55
CA ASP A 96 -20.48 -8.66 -0.27
C ASP A 96 -19.74 -9.88 0.34
N LYS A 97 -19.49 -10.92 -0.47
CA LYS A 97 -18.71 -12.10 -0.04
C LYS A 97 -17.26 -11.74 0.31
N GLU A 98 -16.60 -10.87 -0.48
CA GLU A 98 -15.26 -10.34 -0.16
C GLU A 98 -15.30 -9.48 1.12
N GLY A 99 -16.41 -8.79 1.39
CA GLY A 99 -16.64 -7.98 2.59
C GLY A 99 -16.77 -8.81 3.88
N GLU A 100 -17.11 -10.10 3.77
CA GLU A 100 -17.09 -11.05 4.89
C GLU A 100 -15.67 -11.47 5.30
N ASN A 101 -14.65 -11.07 4.54
CA ASN A 101 -13.23 -11.33 4.80
C ASN A 101 -12.87 -12.83 4.96
N GLN A 102 -13.73 -13.72 4.48
CA GLN A 102 -13.48 -15.16 4.56
C GLN A 102 -12.53 -15.64 3.47
N LEU A 103 -11.72 -16.64 3.80
CA LEU A 103 -10.91 -17.36 2.83
C LEU A 103 -11.81 -18.20 1.92
N ASP A 104 -11.61 -18.11 0.60
CA ASP A 104 -12.26 -19.03 -0.33
C ASP A 104 -11.65 -20.45 -0.21
N THR A 105 -12.30 -21.46 -0.80
CA THR A 105 -11.85 -22.86 -0.70
C THR A 105 -10.43 -23.05 -1.25
N LYS A 106 -10.05 -22.29 -2.29
CA LYS A 106 -8.72 -22.36 -2.87
C LYS A 106 -7.68 -21.68 -1.99
N GLU A 107 -8.06 -20.57 -1.38
CA GLU A 107 -7.22 -19.87 -0.39
C GLU A 107 -6.99 -20.75 0.84
N LYS A 108 -8.05 -21.33 1.43
CA LYS A 108 -7.93 -22.20 2.61
C LYS A 108 -6.88 -23.31 2.46
N ASN A 109 -6.81 -23.95 1.30
CA ASN A 109 -5.87 -25.02 1.04
C ASN A 109 -4.40 -24.58 0.86
N ASN A 110 -4.16 -23.29 0.65
CA ASN A 110 -2.83 -22.76 0.31
C ASN A 110 -2.40 -21.60 1.23
N TYR A 111 -3.28 -21.17 2.13
CA TYR A 111 -2.99 -20.08 3.06
C TYR A 111 -2.00 -20.55 4.13
N GLN A 112 -0.95 -19.76 4.32
CA GLN A 112 0.06 -19.99 5.36
C GLN A 112 0.22 -18.71 6.17
N THR A 113 0.80 -18.79 7.35
CA THR A 113 1.12 -17.61 8.14
C THR A 113 2.33 -16.87 7.59
N LEU A 114 2.46 -15.58 7.90
CA LEU A 114 3.67 -14.82 7.54
C LEU A 114 4.92 -15.45 8.19
N LEU A 115 4.80 -15.92 9.43
CA LEU A 115 5.86 -16.59 10.16
C LEU A 115 6.38 -17.84 9.41
N TYR A 116 5.50 -18.62 8.79
CA TYR A 116 5.91 -19.76 7.96
C TYR A 116 6.91 -19.35 6.86
N PHE A 117 6.65 -18.23 6.18
CA PHE A 117 7.56 -17.75 5.14
C PHE A 117 8.86 -17.16 5.70
N GLU A 118 8.81 -16.52 6.87
CA GLU A 118 10.01 -16.04 7.57
C GLU A 118 10.91 -17.23 7.99
N GLU A 119 10.32 -18.31 8.50
CA GLU A 119 11.06 -19.52 8.84
C GLU A 119 11.59 -20.24 7.59
N LEU A 120 10.80 -20.31 6.52
CA LEU A 120 11.24 -20.87 5.25
C LEU A 120 12.47 -20.14 4.68
N LEU A 121 12.51 -18.81 4.78
CA LEU A 121 13.66 -18.02 4.36
C LEU A 121 14.91 -18.31 5.19
N LYS A 122 14.77 -18.56 6.50
CA LYS A 122 15.89 -18.91 7.39
C LYS A 122 16.41 -20.32 7.10
N GLN A 123 15.52 -21.29 6.91
CA GLN A 123 15.87 -22.69 6.66
C GLN A 123 16.49 -22.94 5.29
N LYS A 124 16.03 -22.21 4.28
CA LYS A 124 16.47 -22.36 2.88
C LYS A 124 17.24 -21.10 2.41
N THR A 125 18.22 -20.68 3.20
CA THR A 125 19.16 -19.63 2.74
C THR A 125 19.89 -20.11 1.50
N ILE A 126 19.68 -19.44 0.38
CA ILE A 126 20.26 -19.84 -0.90
C ILE A 126 21.46 -18.94 -1.14
N GLU A 127 22.57 -19.26 -0.53
CA GLU A 127 23.83 -18.52 -0.74
C GLU A 127 24.61 -18.97 -1.99
N SER A 128 24.25 -20.11 -2.58
CA SER A 128 25.10 -20.72 -3.62
C SER A 128 24.37 -21.51 -4.70
N THR A 129 23.05 -21.34 -4.88
CA THR A 129 22.38 -22.10 -5.95
C THR A 129 22.70 -21.52 -7.32
N LYS A 130 23.16 -22.38 -8.24
CA LYS A 130 23.29 -22.06 -9.66
C LYS A 130 21.93 -22.04 -10.38
N ASP A 131 20.88 -22.56 -9.74
CA ASP A 131 19.53 -22.56 -10.30
C ASP A 131 18.87 -21.18 -10.12
N LYS A 132 18.82 -20.43 -11.21
CA LYS A 132 18.21 -19.10 -11.26
C LYS A 132 16.74 -19.09 -10.87
N ALA A 133 16.00 -20.16 -11.17
CA ALA A 133 14.57 -20.26 -10.83
C ALA A 133 14.36 -20.37 -9.32
N VAL A 134 15.12 -21.22 -8.65
CA VAL A 134 15.10 -21.40 -7.20
C VAL A 134 15.55 -20.11 -6.52
N TYR A 135 16.62 -19.49 -7.00
CA TYR A 135 17.14 -18.24 -6.47
C TYR A 135 16.10 -17.10 -6.59
N TYR A 136 15.46 -16.95 -7.75
CA TYR A 136 14.43 -15.93 -7.93
C TYR A 136 13.17 -16.20 -7.09
N GLY A 137 12.82 -17.45 -6.87
CA GLY A 137 11.75 -17.82 -5.95
C GLY A 137 12.06 -17.39 -4.51
N TYR A 138 13.28 -17.68 -4.02
CA TYR A 138 13.77 -17.20 -2.72
C TYR A 138 13.72 -15.68 -2.62
N PHE A 139 14.32 -14.97 -3.60
CA PHE A 139 14.41 -13.53 -3.61
C PHE A 139 13.02 -12.87 -3.63
N LEU A 140 12.10 -13.39 -4.45
CA LEU A 140 10.72 -12.91 -4.46
C LEU A 140 10.02 -13.16 -3.14
N THR A 141 10.20 -14.33 -2.52
CA THR A 141 9.62 -14.64 -1.21
C THR A 141 10.12 -13.65 -0.17
N ALA A 142 11.41 -13.33 -0.14
CA ALA A 142 11.97 -12.32 0.77
C ALA A 142 11.34 -10.94 0.54
N LEU A 143 11.18 -10.50 -0.71
CA LEU A 143 10.54 -9.23 -1.06
C LEU A 143 9.05 -9.17 -0.67
N LEU A 144 8.37 -10.32 -0.63
CA LEU A 144 6.94 -10.41 -0.28
C LEU A 144 6.69 -10.61 1.22
N THR A 145 7.71 -11.04 1.97
CA THR A 145 7.60 -11.41 3.40
C THR A 145 8.18 -10.34 4.32
N LEU A 146 9.38 -9.84 4.02
CA LEU A 146 10.14 -8.99 4.93
C LEU A 146 9.80 -7.50 4.82
N GLN A 147 8.86 -7.14 3.95
CA GLN A 147 8.30 -5.79 3.82
C GLN A 147 6.90 -5.85 3.22
N PRO A 148 6.12 -4.74 3.27
CA PRO A 148 4.81 -4.67 2.63
C PRO A 148 4.89 -4.98 1.13
N PRO A 149 4.24 -6.09 0.68
CA PRO A 149 4.42 -6.55 -0.70
C PRO A 149 3.70 -5.68 -1.72
N LEU A 150 4.40 -5.37 -2.81
CA LEU A 150 3.85 -4.69 -3.98
C LEU A 150 3.15 -5.69 -4.93
N ARG A 151 2.58 -5.20 -6.02
CA ARG A 151 1.94 -6.04 -7.04
C ARG A 151 2.99 -6.69 -7.95
N THR A 152 2.61 -7.77 -8.62
CA THR A 152 3.48 -8.51 -9.54
C THR A 152 4.03 -7.61 -10.67
N ASP A 153 3.19 -6.72 -11.21
CA ASP A 153 3.57 -5.78 -12.28
C ASP A 153 4.72 -4.84 -11.88
N PHE A 154 4.80 -4.46 -10.61
CA PHE A 154 5.94 -3.72 -10.10
C PHE A 154 7.23 -4.55 -10.19
N TYR A 155 7.23 -5.76 -9.64
CA TYR A 155 8.43 -6.59 -9.59
C TYR A 155 8.95 -7.00 -10.97
N THR A 156 8.04 -7.27 -11.92
CA THR A 156 8.43 -7.65 -13.28
C THR A 156 8.99 -6.48 -14.10
N SER A 157 8.67 -5.25 -13.78
CA SER A 157 9.16 -4.06 -14.50
C SER A 157 10.27 -3.31 -13.75
N CYS A 158 10.57 -3.69 -12.52
CA CYS A 158 11.48 -2.97 -11.64
C CYS A 158 12.94 -3.17 -12.05
N LYS A 159 13.68 -2.07 -12.20
CA LYS A 159 15.11 -2.04 -12.52
C LYS A 159 15.95 -1.70 -11.30
N PHE A 160 17.19 -2.18 -11.27
CA PHE A 160 18.18 -1.66 -10.34
C PHE A 160 18.66 -0.27 -10.78
N SER A 161 18.92 0.63 -9.81
CA SER A 161 19.49 1.96 -10.07
C SER A 161 20.35 2.41 -8.90
N ASP A 162 21.33 3.28 -9.18
CA ASP A 162 22.11 4.01 -8.15
C ASP A 162 21.45 5.34 -7.74
N GLY A 163 20.27 5.64 -8.29
CA GLY A 163 19.52 6.87 -8.04
C GLY A 163 19.82 8.01 -9.01
N LYS A 164 20.76 7.84 -9.95
CA LYS A 164 21.08 8.85 -10.98
C LYS A 164 20.22 8.61 -12.21
N GLY A 165 19.70 9.68 -12.80
CA GLY A 165 19.01 9.61 -14.11
C GLY A 165 17.64 8.92 -14.09
N ILE A 166 16.94 8.86 -12.95
CA ILE A 166 15.59 8.28 -12.84
C ILE A 166 14.56 9.32 -13.29
N HIS A 167 14.33 9.43 -14.60
CA HIS A 167 13.39 10.43 -15.15
C HIS A 167 12.32 9.82 -16.07
N ASP A 168 12.37 8.53 -16.37
CA ASP A 168 11.50 7.88 -17.36
C ASP A 168 10.13 7.40 -16.81
N GLY A 169 9.81 7.71 -15.55
CA GLY A 169 8.57 7.21 -14.93
C GLY A 169 8.53 5.70 -14.70
N GLY A 170 9.66 4.99 -14.81
CA GLY A 170 9.76 3.56 -14.57
C GLY A 170 9.74 3.17 -13.09
N ASN A 171 9.78 1.86 -12.83
CA ASN A 171 9.89 1.29 -11.50
C ASN A 171 11.35 0.95 -11.20
N TYR A 172 11.85 1.37 -10.04
CA TYR A 172 13.24 1.18 -9.65
C TYR A 172 13.39 0.68 -8.22
N LEU A 173 14.34 -0.21 -8.03
CA LEU A 173 14.95 -0.52 -6.74
C LEU A 173 16.27 0.26 -6.69
N VAL A 174 16.27 1.32 -5.88
CA VAL A 174 17.41 2.24 -5.80
C VAL A 174 18.33 1.85 -4.66
N ILE A 175 19.63 1.73 -4.97
CA ILE A 175 20.70 1.44 -4.01
C ILE A 175 21.60 2.67 -3.95
N GLN A 176 21.36 3.55 -2.99
CA GLN A 176 22.20 4.72 -2.74
C GLN A 176 23.30 4.36 -1.73
N LYS A 177 24.55 4.34 -2.18
CA LYS A 177 25.72 4.17 -1.32
C LYS A 177 26.42 5.52 -1.15
N THR A 178 26.54 5.97 0.09
CA THR A 178 27.41 7.10 0.49
C THR A 178 28.59 6.56 1.29
N LYS A 179 29.50 7.43 1.73
CA LYS A 179 30.62 7.02 2.61
C LYS A 179 30.12 6.48 3.95
N ASP A 180 29.02 7.03 4.45
CA ASP A 180 28.55 6.79 5.82
C ASP A 180 27.36 5.82 5.91
N PHE A 181 26.58 5.65 4.84
CA PHE A 181 25.40 4.78 4.86
C PHE A 181 25.03 4.23 3.50
N THR A 182 24.27 3.12 3.54
CA THR A 182 23.59 2.55 2.36
C THR A 182 22.08 2.66 2.59
N ARG A 183 21.38 3.31 1.67
CA ARG A 183 19.92 3.45 1.69
C ARG A 183 19.31 2.72 0.49
N LEU A 184 18.28 1.93 0.75
CA LEU A 184 17.51 1.24 -0.28
C LEU A 184 16.07 1.71 -0.25
N PHE A 185 15.51 1.94 -1.42
CA PHE A 185 14.09 2.27 -1.57
C PHE A 185 13.55 1.90 -2.94
N TYR A 186 12.26 1.68 -3.02
CA TYR A 186 11.56 1.62 -4.30
C TYR A 186 11.17 3.01 -4.75
N LYS A 187 11.39 3.29 -6.02
CA LYS A 187 10.79 4.39 -6.76
C LYS A 187 9.72 3.79 -7.66
N VAL A 188 8.45 4.12 -7.40
CA VAL A 188 7.30 3.58 -8.14
C VAL A 188 6.83 4.63 -9.12
N GLY A 189 7.14 4.47 -10.40
CA GLY A 189 6.75 5.41 -11.45
C GLY A 189 5.52 4.97 -12.22
N ASN A 190 5.42 3.68 -12.52
CA ASN A 190 4.36 3.16 -13.37
C ASN A 190 3.74 1.89 -12.78
N ASP A 191 2.57 2.03 -12.15
CA ASP A 191 1.73 0.95 -11.71
C ASP A 191 0.24 1.24 -11.98
N LYS A 192 -0.64 0.25 -11.79
CA LYS A 192 -2.09 0.38 -12.05
C LYS A 192 -2.77 1.50 -11.25
N VAL A 193 -2.20 1.94 -10.14
CA VAL A 193 -2.78 2.95 -9.26
C VAL A 193 -2.12 4.31 -9.36
N SER A 194 -0.95 4.44 -10.00
CA SER A 194 -0.23 5.72 -10.19
C SER A 194 -1.11 6.79 -10.85
N ASN A 195 -2.01 6.37 -11.73
CA ASN A 195 -2.97 7.24 -12.41
C ASN A 195 -4.25 7.53 -11.62
N SER A 196 -4.44 6.94 -10.45
CA SER A 196 -5.62 7.21 -9.61
C SER A 196 -5.57 8.64 -9.05
N LYS A 197 -6.75 9.24 -8.82
CA LYS A 197 -6.87 10.57 -8.23
C LYS A 197 -6.15 10.65 -6.88
N TYR A 198 -6.20 9.58 -6.09
CA TYR A 198 -5.58 9.52 -4.77
C TYR A 198 -4.05 9.71 -4.81
N TYR A 199 -3.36 9.03 -5.74
CA TYR A 199 -1.89 9.13 -5.85
C TYR A 199 -1.43 10.37 -6.62
N LYS A 200 -2.24 10.91 -7.53
CA LYS A 200 -1.92 12.15 -8.25
C LYS A 200 -1.93 13.39 -7.35
N THR A 201 -2.66 13.37 -6.24
CA THR A 201 -2.81 14.52 -5.34
C THR A 201 -1.83 14.53 -4.17
N LYS A 202 -1.13 13.42 -3.89
CA LYS A 202 -0.17 13.31 -2.79
C LYS A 202 1.26 13.26 -3.32
N THR A 203 2.10 14.19 -2.90
CA THR A 203 3.54 14.20 -3.19
C THR A 203 4.28 13.12 -2.39
N ASN A 204 5.35 12.55 -2.96
CA ASN A 204 6.25 11.56 -2.33
C ASN A 204 5.66 10.17 -2.02
N LEU A 205 4.46 9.82 -2.54
CA LEU A 205 3.94 8.46 -2.41
C LEU A 205 4.60 7.44 -3.35
N ASP A 206 5.48 7.90 -4.21
CA ASP A 206 6.21 7.09 -5.18
C ASP A 206 7.53 6.53 -4.63
N VAL A 207 7.94 6.94 -3.42
CA VAL A 207 9.15 6.44 -2.74
C VAL A 207 8.76 5.58 -1.54
N ILE A 208 9.19 4.32 -1.53
CA ILE A 208 8.96 3.37 -0.45
C ILE A 208 10.30 2.90 0.10
N GLU A 209 10.66 3.35 1.29
CA GLU A 209 11.93 3.00 1.93
C GLU A 209 11.95 1.56 2.43
N ILE A 210 13.05 0.85 2.20
CA ILE A 210 13.29 -0.50 2.69
C ILE A 210 14.08 -0.38 4.00
N LYS A 211 13.44 -0.76 5.11
CA LYS A 211 14.02 -0.62 6.46
C LYS A 211 14.47 -1.93 7.08
N ASN A 212 13.96 -3.06 6.60
CA ASN A 212 14.31 -4.37 7.12
C ASN A 212 15.76 -4.71 6.76
N LYS A 213 16.62 -4.87 7.78
CA LYS A 213 18.06 -5.11 7.60
C LYS A 213 18.37 -6.42 6.88
N GLU A 214 17.61 -7.46 7.16
CA GLU A 214 17.76 -8.77 6.49
C GLU A 214 17.46 -8.65 5.00
N LEU A 215 16.35 -7.99 4.65
CA LEU A 215 15.99 -7.73 3.26
C LEU A 215 17.04 -6.88 2.54
N ILE A 216 17.57 -5.84 3.21
CA ILE A 216 18.67 -5.03 2.65
C ILE A 216 19.86 -5.90 2.29
N ASN A 217 20.28 -6.79 3.19
CA ASN A 217 21.39 -7.71 2.95
C ASN A 217 21.09 -8.67 1.79
N ILE A 218 19.89 -9.23 1.71
CA ILE A 218 19.47 -10.11 0.61
C ILE A 218 19.52 -9.36 -0.72
N ILE A 219 19.03 -8.12 -0.78
CA ILE A 219 19.04 -7.30 -2.00
C ILE A 219 20.46 -6.99 -2.44
N LEU A 220 21.33 -6.57 -1.52
CA LEU A 220 22.72 -6.22 -1.82
C LEU A 220 23.49 -7.45 -2.33
N LYS A 221 23.39 -8.60 -1.63
CA LYS A 221 23.97 -9.87 -2.09
C LYS A 221 23.43 -10.25 -3.48
N SER A 222 22.13 -10.14 -3.69
CA SER A 222 21.49 -10.42 -4.98
C SER A 222 22.04 -9.57 -6.11
N TYR A 223 22.25 -8.28 -5.86
CA TYR A 223 22.80 -7.34 -6.85
C TYR A 223 24.28 -7.62 -7.16
N GLU A 224 25.06 -8.03 -6.15
CA GLU A 224 26.47 -8.35 -6.29
C GLU A 224 26.71 -9.68 -7.03
N MET A 225 25.91 -10.70 -6.68
CA MET A 225 26.01 -12.04 -7.29
C MET A 225 25.58 -12.08 -8.76
N TYR A 226 24.54 -11.35 -9.10
CA TYR A 226 23.94 -11.35 -10.45
C TYR A 226 23.76 -9.93 -10.92
N LYS A 227 24.79 -9.38 -11.56
CA LYS A 227 24.72 -8.08 -12.23
C LYS A 227 23.69 -8.11 -13.33
N ARG A 228 22.60 -7.37 -13.17
CA ARG A 228 21.46 -7.37 -14.09
C ARG A 228 20.74 -6.02 -14.06
N ALA A 229 20.03 -5.72 -15.13
CA ALA A 229 19.27 -4.47 -15.24
C ALA A 229 17.94 -4.54 -14.47
N TYR A 230 17.21 -5.64 -14.60
CA TYR A 230 15.93 -5.85 -13.89
C TYR A 230 16.13 -6.69 -12.63
N ILE A 231 15.33 -6.43 -11.59
CA ILE A 231 15.40 -7.26 -10.36
C ILE A 231 15.07 -8.73 -10.65
N PHE A 232 14.24 -8.97 -11.68
CA PHE A 232 13.96 -10.29 -12.26
C PHE A 232 14.05 -10.22 -13.77
N GLU A 233 15.03 -10.88 -14.33
CA GLU A 233 15.24 -10.94 -15.79
C GLU A 233 15.43 -12.37 -16.29
N ASN A 234 15.06 -12.58 -17.55
CA ASN A 234 15.32 -13.83 -18.26
C ASN A 234 16.79 -13.92 -18.72
N ASN A 235 17.14 -14.99 -19.43
CA ASN A 235 18.51 -15.20 -19.91
C ASN A 235 18.95 -14.21 -21.00
N ASN A 236 18.00 -13.49 -21.61
CA ASN A 236 18.26 -12.48 -22.64
C ASN A 236 18.33 -11.05 -22.06
N GLY A 237 18.38 -10.89 -20.73
CA GLY A 237 18.40 -9.58 -20.07
C GLY A 237 17.07 -8.83 -20.12
N GLN A 238 15.97 -9.49 -20.50
CA GLN A 238 14.62 -8.88 -20.52
C GLN A 238 13.86 -9.19 -19.22
N PRO A 239 12.90 -8.35 -18.84
CA PRO A 239 12.11 -8.58 -17.63
C PRO A 239 11.35 -9.91 -17.71
N LEU A 240 11.24 -10.60 -16.57
CA LEU A 240 10.45 -11.84 -16.48
C LEU A 240 8.97 -11.56 -16.69
N LYS A 241 8.30 -12.50 -17.35
CA LYS A 241 6.82 -12.48 -17.41
C LYS A 241 6.23 -12.78 -16.05
N PRO A 242 5.07 -12.18 -15.70
CA PRO A 242 4.39 -12.40 -14.41
C PRO A 242 4.16 -13.87 -14.09
N ASP A 243 3.74 -14.67 -15.08
CA ASP A 243 3.46 -16.11 -14.89
C ASP A 243 4.74 -16.91 -14.55
N THR A 244 5.86 -16.57 -15.19
CA THR A 244 7.16 -17.20 -14.90
C THR A 244 7.63 -16.86 -13.49
N LEU A 245 7.50 -15.59 -13.09
CA LEU A 245 7.86 -15.15 -11.76
C LEU A 245 7.00 -15.85 -10.68
N LEU A 246 5.69 -16.00 -10.95
CA LEU A 246 4.79 -16.72 -10.08
C LEU A 246 5.14 -18.21 -9.99
N GLN A 247 5.56 -18.82 -11.09
CA GLN A 247 6.00 -20.22 -11.08
C GLN A 247 7.25 -20.40 -10.19
N TYR A 248 8.21 -19.49 -10.23
CA TYR A 248 9.40 -19.54 -9.38
C TYR A 248 9.04 -19.40 -7.88
N LEU A 249 8.08 -18.53 -7.55
CA LEU A 249 7.54 -18.43 -6.18
C LEU A 249 6.98 -19.76 -5.70
N LYS A 250 6.13 -20.40 -6.52
CA LYS A 250 5.51 -21.71 -6.20
C LYS A 250 6.55 -22.84 -6.08
N THR A 251 7.54 -22.86 -6.94
CA THR A 251 8.62 -23.86 -6.90
C THR A 251 9.43 -23.72 -5.62
N TYR A 252 9.82 -22.53 -5.23
CA TYR A 252 10.59 -22.29 -4.00
C TYR A 252 9.79 -22.63 -2.74
N THR A 253 8.54 -22.15 -2.66
CA THR A 253 7.69 -22.35 -1.48
C THR A 253 7.04 -23.74 -1.41
N ASN A 254 7.02 -24.48 -2.51
CA ASN A 254 6.28 -25.73 -2.70
C ASN A 254 4.75 -25.59 -2.48
N ILE A 255 4.19 -24.40 -2.69
CA ILE A 255 2.75 -24.14 -2.53
C ILE A 255 2.15 -23.85 -3.90
N LYS A 256 1.48 -24.84 -4.51
CA LYS A 256 0.95 -24.77 -5.90
C LYS A 256 -0.07 -23.65 -6.13
N GLY A 257 -0.88 -23.33 -5.12
CA GLY A 257 -1.92 -22.29 -5.20
C GLY A 257 -1.46 -20.89 -4.83
N LEU A 258 -0.21 -20.70 -4.38
CA LEU A 258 0.29 -19.42 -3.90
C LEU A 258 0.32 -18.36 -5.01
N THR A 259 -0.09 -17.16 -4.67
CA THR A 259 -0.06 -15.99 -5.56
C THR A 259 0.50 -14.76 -4.82
N VAL A 260 0.99 -13.77 -5.56
CA VAL A 260 1.41 -12.49 -4.95
C VAL A 260 0.26 -11.81 -4.22
N ASN A 261 -0.98 -11.91 -4.73
CA ASN A 261 -2.14 -11.35 -4.03
C ASN A 261 -2.43 -12.08 -2.72
N MET A 262 -2.26 -13.40 -2.67
CA MET A 262 -2.37 -14.15 -1.42
C MET A 262 -1.29 -13.75 -0.42
N MET A 263 -0.04 -13.56 -0.84
CA MET A 263 1.02 -13.02 0.02
C MET A 263 0.68 -11.62 0.56
N ARG A 264 0.05 -10.79 -0.25
CA ARG A 264 -0.45 -9.48 0.19
C ARG A 264 -1.55 -9.60 1.24
N SER A 265 -2.48 -10.56 1.06
CA SER A 265 -3.51 -10.87 2.06
C SER A 265 -2.90 -11.37 3.36
N ILE A 266 -1.97 -12.33 3.29
CA ILE A 266 -1.26 -12.86 4.45
C ILE A 266 -0.56 -11.73 5.23
N TYR A 267 0.16 -10.88 4.52
CA TYR A 267 0.88 -9.75 5.14
C TYR A 267 -0.07 -8.80 5.87
N ILE A 268 -1.13 -8.34 5.19
CA ILE A 268 -2.12 -7.42 5.79
C ILE A 268 -2.82 -8.07 6.98
N THR A 269 -3.28 -9.30 6.84
CA THR A 269 -3.95 -10.03 7.93
C THR A 269 -3.05 -10.12 9.16
N THR A 270 -1.78 -10.52 8.97
CA THR A 270 -0.81 -10.59 10.07
C THR A 270 -0.57 -9.25 10.74
N GLN A 271 -0.46 -8.15 9.96
CA GLN A 271 -0.25 -6.82 10.55
C GLN A 271 -1.50 -6.28 11.24
N TYR A 272 -2.69 -6.48 10.65
CA TYR A 272 -3.95 -6.00 11.23
C TYR A 272 -4.30 -6.75 12.52
N ASN A 273 -3.98 -8.04 12.62
CA ASN A 273 -4.16 -8.84 13.83
C ASN A 273 -3.25 -8.39 14.98
N LYS A 274 -2.17 -7.63 14.69
CA LYS A 274 -1.36 -6.95 15.73
C LYS A 274 -2.02 -5.70 16.29
N ARG A 275 -3.26 -5.38 15.89
CA ARG A 275 -4.03 -4.22 16.37
C ARG A 275 -3.32 -2.87 16.16
N ILE A 276 -2.68 -2.72 14.99
CA ILE A 276 -1.99 -1.47 14.62
C ILE A 276 -2.97 -0.30 14.51
N SER A 277 -2.52 0.90 14.86
CA SER A 277 -3.29 2.14 14.78
C SER A 277 -3.77 2.45 13.34
N TYR A 278 -4.78 3.30 13.20
CA TYR A 278 -5.27 3.72 11.89
C TYR A 278 -4.16 4.38 11.04
N LYS A 279 -3.27 5.15 11.65
CA LYS A 279 -2.13 5.78 10.97
C LYS A 279 -1.14 4.74 10.43
N GLU A 280 -0.90 3.67 11.18
CA GLU A 280 -0.06 2.55 10.73
C GLU A 280 -0.75 1.77 9.61
N LYS A 281 -2.09 1.55 9.69
CA LYS A 281 -2.88 0.97 8.59
C LYS A 281 -2.80 1.83 7.33
N GLU A 282 -2.85 3.16 7.45
CA GLU A 282 -2.69 4.09 6.34
C GLU A 282 -1.29 3.99 5.74
N ASN A 283 -0.25 4.00 6.55
CA ASN A 283 1.13 3.86 6.10
C ASN A 283 1.36 2.51 5.39
N LEU A 284 0.86 1.42 5.95
CA LEU A 284 0.94 0.09 5.36
C LEU A 284 0.23 0.03 4.00
N ALA A 285 -1.00 0.55 3.94
CA ALA A 285 -1.77 0.60 2.70
C ALA A 285 -1.06 1.42 1.62
N HIS A 286 -0.44 2.55 1.99
CA HIS A 286 0.38 3.36 1.07
C HIS A 286 1.58 2.59 0.53
N GLN A 287 2.33 1.92 1.40
CA GLN A 287 3.49 1.11 0.97
C GLN A 287 3.07 -0.01 0.01
N MET A 288 1.88 -0.56 0.18
CA MET A 288 1.30 -1.58 -0.70
C MET A 288 0.56 -1.01 -1.92
N ARG A 289 0.54 0.30 -2.10
CA ARG A 289 -0.10 0.99 -3.23
C ARG A 289 -1.60 0.73 -3.34
N HIS A 290 -2.33 0.90 -2.23
CA HIS A 290 -3.80 0.90 -2.19
C HIS A 290 -4.33 1.76 -1.03
N SER A 291 -5.65 1.93 -0.91
CA SER A 291 -6.28 2.61 0.21
C SER A 291 -6.48 1.65 1.40
N VAL A 292 -6.65 2.19 2.60
CA VAL A 292 -7.02 1.40 3.79
C VAL A 292 -8.30 0.61 3.55
N LEU A 293 -9.30 1.21 2.88
CA LEU A 293 -10.54 0.53 2.53
C LEU A 293 -10.28 -0.69 1.62
N THR A 294 -9.38 -0.56 0.64
CA THR A 294 -8.99 -1.69 -0.23
C THR A 294 -8.26 -2.77 0.57
N ALA A 295 -7.39 -2.36 1.52
CA ALA A 295 -6.71 -3.30 2.40
C ALA A 295 -7.70 -4.12 3.22
N SER A 296 -8.64 -3.45 3.88
CA SER A 296 -9.61 -4.08 4.76
C SER A 296 -10.62 -4.96 4.01
N LYS A 297 -11.07 -4.55 2.82
CA LYS A 297 -12.08 -5.31 2.07
C LYS A 297 -11.53 -6.48 1.26
N ASN A 298 -10.34 -6.31 0.66
CA ASN A 298 -9.87 -7.25 -0.36
C ASN A 298 -8.71 -8.12 0.13
N TYR A 299 -7.97 -7.68 1.13
CA TYR A 299 -6.75 -8.34 1.56
C TYR A 299 -6.80 -8.86 3.00
N PHE A 300 -7.47 -8.16 3.91
CA PHE A 300 -7.67 -8.68 5.26
C PHE A 300 -8.57 -9.90 5.21
N LYS A 301 -8.15 -11.01 5.84
CA LYS A 301 -8.88 -12.27 5.88
C LYS A 301 -9.08 -12.72 7.32
N LEU A 302 -10.25 -13.23 7.64
CA LEU A 302 -10.52 -13.92 8.88
C LEU A 302 -10.02 -15.37 8.74
N THR A 303 -9.12 -15.78 9.62
CA THR A 303 -8.63 -17.15 9.70
C THR A 303 -9.41 -17.91 10.79
N GLU A 304 -9.35 -19.24 10.80
CA GLU A 304 -10.07 -20.06 11.79
C GLU A 304 -9.58 -19.80 13.22
N ASP A 305 -8.35 -19.30 13.37
CA ASP A 305 -7.75 -18.91 14.65
C ASP A 305 -8.18 -17.51 15.11
N ASP A 306 -8.81 -16.72 14.23
CA ASP A 306 -9.31 -15.41 14.57
C ASP A 306 -10.66 -15.56 15.30
N LYS A 307 -10.67 -15.32 16.61
CA LYS A 307 -11.94 -15.18 17.34
C LYS A 307 -12.78 -14.06 16.69
N PRO A 308 -14.11 -14.24 16.57
CA PRO A 308 -14.97 -13.17 16.09
C PRO A 308 -14.62 -11.88 16.84
N PHE A 309 -14.42 -10.82 16.07
CA PHE A 309 -14.09 -9.50 16.58
C PHE A 309 -15.21 -9.04 17.53
N ASP A 310 -14.97 -9.10 18.83
CA ASP A 310 -15.88 -8.51 19.80
C ASP A 310 -15.59 -7.01 19.91
N ILE A 311 -16.40 -6.23 19.19
CA ILE A 311 -16.34 -4.77 19.22
C ILE A 311 -16.37 -4.23 20.66
N ASN A 312 -17.08 -4.91 21.57
CA ASN A 312 -17.20 -4.49 22.96
C ASN A 312 -15.86 -4.70 23.71
N GLU A 313 -15.15 -5.79 23.41
CA GLU A 313 -13.83 -6.06 24.00
C GLU A 313 -12.79 -5.00 23.53
N GLU A 314 -12.85 -4.57 22.29
CA GLU A 314 -11.97 -3.50 21.78
C GLU A 314 -12.33 -2.13 22.37
N ILE A 315 -13.62 -1.81 22.48
CA ILE A 315 -14.08 -0.57 23.12
C ILE A 315 -13.59 -0.53 24.57
N GLU A 316 -13.65 -1.62 25.30
CA GLU A 316 -13.16 -1.69 26.68
C GLU A 316 -11.64 -1.55 26.78
N GLN A 317 -10.91 -2.13 25.83
CA GLN A 317 -9.44 -1.95 25.77
C GLN A 317 -9.05 -0.52 25.42
N LEU A 318 -9.70 0.09 24.42
CA LEU A 318 -9.47 1.50 24.07
C LEU A 318 -9.81 2.45 25.23
N LYS A 319 -10.88 2.18 26.00
CA LYS A 319 -11.20 2.95 27.20
C LYS A 319 -10.09 2.87 28.25
N LYS A 320 -9.53 1.66 28.49
CA LYS A 320 -8.39 1.48 29.40
C LYS A 320 -7.16 2.22 28.94
N GLU A 321 -6.85 2.18 27.64
CA GLU A 321 -5.70 2.88 27.07
C GLU A 321 -5.86 4.41 27.18
N ILE A 322 -7.06 4.94 26.92
CA ILE A 322 -7.37 6.36 27.11
C ILE A 322 -7.18 6.76 28.57
N GLU A 323 -7.60 5.93 29.52
CA GLU A 323 -7.44 6.22 30.94
C GLU A 323 -5.97 6.24 31.38
N LEU A 324 -5.17 5.28 30.88
CA LEU A 324 -3.72 5.27 31.11
C LEU A 324 -3.04 6.51 30.55
N LEU A 325 -3.39 6.91 29.33
CA LEU A 325 -2.85 8.12 28.69
C LEU A 325 -3.26 9.40 29.44
N LYS A 326 -4.46 9.46 30.03
CA LYS A 326 -4.87 10.58 30.89
C LYS A 326 -4.03 10.66 32.17
N ILE A 327 -3.76 9.51 32.79
CA ILE A 327 -2.91 9.44 33.99
C ILE A 327 -1.48 9.91 33.67
N GLU A 328 -0.94 9.45 32.55
CA GLU A 328 0.40 9.86 32.11
C GLU A 328 0.48 11.35 31.77
N ASN A 329 -0.51 11.89 31.07
CA ASN A 329 -0.61 13.32 30.79
C ASN A 329 -0.70 14.17 32.06
N ASN A 330 -1.43 13.69 33.07
CA ASN A 330 -1.51 14.39 34.34
C ASN A 330 -0.18 14.35 35.10
N LYS A 331 0.55 13.24 35.08
CA LYS A 331 1.92 13.16 35.65
C LYS A 331 2.87 14.15 34.96
N LEU A 332 2.86 14.17 33.63
CA LEU A 332 3.68 15.10 32.85
C LEU A 332 3.34 16.58 33.09
N LYS A 333 2.05 16.89 33.34
CA LYS A 333 1.65 18.25 33.72
C LYS A 333 2.21 18.65 35.08
N VAL A 334 2.10 17.78 36.09
CA VAL A 334 2.65 18.01 37.43
C VAL A 334 4.19 18.15 37.36
N GLU A 335 4.85 17.31 36.58
CA GLU A 335 6.30 17.36 36.37
C GLU A 335 6.73 18.65 35.69
N ASN A 336 6.01 19.11 34.68
CA ASN A 336 6.25 20.39 34.03
C ASN A 336 5.99 21.60 34.95
N GLU A 337 4.99 21.53 35.81
CA GLU A 337 4.73 22.57 36.83
C GLU A 337 5.87 22.62 37.87
N ASN A 338 6.34 21.46 38.33
CA ASN A 338 7.50 21.37 39.23
C ASN A 338 8.77 21.93 38.59
N ILE A 339 9.02 21.60 37.32
CA ILE A 339 10.17 22.13 36.55
C ILE A 339 10.05 23.66 36.39
N LYS A 340 8.84 24.19 36.17
CA LYS A 340 8.61 25.62 36.09
C LYS A 340 8.94 26.30 37.43
N GLN A 341 8.46 25.73 38.54
CA GLN A 341 8.75 26.25 39.89
C GLN A 341 10.25 26.21 40.23
N LEU A 342 10.96 25.15 39.85
CA LEU A 342 12.42 25.03 40.03
C LEU A 342 13.21 26.00 39.16
N ASN A 343 12.67 26.41 38.03
CA ASN A 343 13.28 27.34 37.08
C ASN A 343 12.86 28.80 37.29
N GLU A 344 11.91 29.08 38.19
CA GLU A 344 11.58 30.47 38.56
C GLU A 344 12.78 31.06 39.34
N PRO A 345 13.33 32.15 38.82
CA PRO A 345 14.48 32.79 39.47
C PRO A 345 14.02 33.33 40.81
N ASP A 346 14.72 32.96 41.88
CA ASP A 346 14.50 33.58 43.20
C ASP A 346 14.74 35.07 43.10
N ILE A 347 13.65 35.83 42.92
CA ILE A 347 13.66 37.29 42.80
C ILE A 347 14.24 37.98 44.03
N ASN A 348 14.32 37.30 45.17
CA ASN A 348 14.90 37.81 46.39
C ASN A 348 16.38 37.54 46.52
N SER A 349 16.96 36.66 45.67
CA SER A 349 18.37 36.36 45.73
C SER A 349 19.25 37.60 45.41
N SER A 350 20.37 37.69 46.09
CA SER A 350 21.31 38.79 45.89
C SER A 350 21.82 38.85 44.45
N GLU A 351 21.99 37.68 43.85
CA GLU A 351 22.46 37.52 42.46
C GLU A 351 21.43 38.02 41.44
N PHE A 352 20.14 37.71 41.63
CA PHE A 352 19.06 38.19 40.79
C PHE A 352 18.94 39.73 40.87
N LYS A 353 18.98 40.28 42.10
CA LYS A 353 18.94 41.72 42.29
C LYS A 353 20.15 42.44 41.67
N LYS A 354 21.31 41.83 41.74
CA LYS A 354 22.51 42.36 41.09
C LYS A 354 22.39 42.35 39.56
N LYS A 355 22.03 41.21 38.94
CA LYS A 355 21.83 41.10 37.51
C LYS A 355 20.77 42.10 37.00
N ARG A 356 19.62 42.18 37.70
CA ARG A 356 18.58 43.17 37.39
C ARG A 356 19.13 44.58 37.36
N ARG A 357 19.85 45.00 38.37
CA ARG A 357 20.46 46.33 38.49
C ARG A 357 21.46 46.59 37.36
N ASP A 358 22.32 45.63 37.05
CA ASP A 358 23.33 45.75 36.02
C ASP A 358 22.69 45.92 34.62
N ILE A 359 21.63 45.18 34.32
CA ILE A 359 20.86 45.31 33.06
C ILE A 359 20.24 46.71 32.96
N ILE A 360 19.61 47.20 34.01
CA ILE A 360 18.99 48.54 34.04
C ILE A 360 20.04 49.64 33.87
N LEU A 361 21.12 49.57 34.59
CA LEU A 361 22.21 50.55 34.50
C LEU A 361 22.84 50.57 33.11
N TYR A 362 23.09 49.42 32.54
CA TYR A 362 23.65 49.30 31.20
C TYR A 362 22.69 49.91 30.14
N ALA A 363 21.41 49.53 30.17
CA ALA A 363 20.43 50.00 29.21
C ALA A 363 20.22 51.52 29.30
N ASN A 364 20.09 52.05 30.52
CA ASN A 364 19.93 53.49 30.76
C ASN A 364 21.19 54.32 30.36
N LYS A 365 22.39 53.77 30.61
CA LYS A 365 23.65 54.41 30.24
C LYS A 365 23.93 54.42 28.75
N LYS A 366 23.54 53.34 28.04
CA LYS A 366 23.79 53.17 26.60
C LYS A 366 22.62 53.60 25.73
N GLY A 367 21.44 53.88 26.29
CA GLY A 367 20.19 54.17 25.54
C GLY A 367 19.71 52.97 24.71
N THR A 368 20.02 51.73 25.12
CA THR A 368 19.66 50.53 24.39
C THR A 368 18.34 49.94 24.89
N THR A 369 17.53 49.43 23.95
CA THR A 369 16.26 48.77 24.28
C THR A 369 16.51 47.39 24.87
N ILE A 370 15.86 47.06 25.98
CA ILE A 370 15.86 45.73 26.57
C ILE A 370 14.77 44.89 25.87
N LYS A 371 15.09 43.65 25.54
CA LYS A 371 14.11 42.71 24.92
C LYS A 371 12.99 42.39 25.89
N ASP A 372 11.75 42.24 25.39
CA ASP A 372 10.55 41.97 26.19
C ASP A 372 10.72 40.74 27.10
N SER A 373 11.33 39.65 26.59
CA SER A 373 11.62 38.45 27.38
C SER A 373 12.56 38.70 28.56
N THR A 374 13.41 39.71 28.48
CA THR A 374 14.31 40.10 29.55
C THR A 374 13.60 41.03 30.54
N LEU A 375 12.73 41.91 30.05
CA LEU A 375 11.87 42.77 30.89
C LEU A 375 10.99 41.91 31.79
N GLU A 376 10.30 40.92 31.22
CA GLU A 376 9.47 39.97 31.96
C GLU A 376 10.30 39.16 32.98
N LYS A 377 11.40 38.54 32.53
CA LYS A 377 12.26 37.69 33.37
C LYS A 377 12.80 38.39 34.61
N TYR A 378 13.14 39.64 34.51
CA TYR A 378 13.76 40.42 35.60
C TYR A 378 12.79 41.44 36.22
N ASN A 379 11.49 41.43 35.83
CA ASN A 379 10.47 42.36 36.26
C ASN A 379 10.95 43.84 36.15
N ILE A 380 11.48 44.19 34.96
CA ILE A 380 11.96 45.52 34.67
C ILE A 380 10.84 46.28 33.95
N LYS A 381 10.56 47.50 34.39
CA LYS A 381 9.53 48.37 33.77
C LYS A 381 10.23 49.48 32.96
N PHE A 382 9.67 49.84 31.84
CA PHE A 382 10.10 51.00 31.07
C PHE A 382 9.16 52.17 31.30
N ASP A 383 9.67 53.30 31.70
CA ASP A 383 8.93 54.51 31.85
C ASP A 383 9.04 55.35 30.59
N GLU A 384 7.93 55.45 29.87
CA GLU A 384 7.85 56.19 28.60
C GLU A 384 8.11 57.71 28.76
N THR A 385 7.75 58.26 29.94
CA THR A 385 7.90 59.71 30.21
C THR A 385 9.37 60.08 30.42
N THR A 386 10.07 59.31 31.22
CA THR A 386 11.50 59.56 31.51
C THR A 386 12.44 58.87 30.55
N LYS A 387 11.91 57.98 29.67
CA LYS A 387 12.66 57.15 28.74
C LYS A 387 13.69 56.24 29.44
N LYS A 388 13.41 55.78 30.67
CA LYS A 388 14.34 54.99 31.50
C LYS A 388 13.67 53.69 31.97
N TYR A 389 14.54 52.69 32.22
CA TYR A 389 14.17 51.44 32.87
C TYR A 389 14.29 51.52 34.39
N SER A 390 13.38 50.84 35.05
CA SER A 390 13.34 50.76 36.53
C SER A 390 13.06 49.31 37.01
#